data_576accbc4fd66133013141bd3c296f01
#
_entry.id   576accbc4fd66133013141bd3c296f01
#
_cell.length_a   1.000
_cell.length_b   1.000
_cell.length_c   1.000
_cell.angle_alpha   90.00
_cell.angle_beta   90.00
_cell.angle_gamma   90.00
#
_symmetry.space_group_name_H-M   'P 1'
#
loop_
_entity.id
_entity.type
_entity.pdbx_description
1 polymer ?
#
loop_
_entity_poly.entity_id
_entity_poly.type
_entity_poly.pdbx_seq_one_letter_code
_entity_poly.pdbx_strand_id
1 'polypeptide(L)'
;MPTPPITHYKDETPEQTKELLEQELDKEAEKVQETETTPKLNVLPVKKQERKITNSSNIVNAFRQRMSTSTMPVDLPSAGKRIEFKEISTKEQKDMSKVALQSNSRPDIMYCTMVNLINELATEPKFDIRDFTEFERIQVTLNLQQMNKINPEIKYTCSQCGKETSYRLDTAKLLRNFTKTYKPDQDFEVDSGNRKFTFNCGWAKCGLVEDFFKNYYKKYDNQSKSVKESIDNMSQIEYMIMFIKSVSVYDLSDPDDVLTANLEELTYGERGQIIDSLPQGILFDEDTGVITRVIKNYIDPMQSVFRYNDCPFCGAEQTGAVASLSDFLGG
;
A
#
# COMPACT_ATOMS: atom_id res chain seq x y z
N MET A 1 -11.76 -45.71 -15.48
CA MET A 1 -12.75 -44.62 -15.56
C MET A 1 -12.76 -44.16 -17.00
N PRO A 2 -13.90 -44.05 -17.67
CA PRO A 2 -13.94 -43.69 -19.08
C PRO A 2 -13.76 -42.18 -19.26
N THR A 3 -12.96 -41.80 -20.22
CA THR A 3 -12.68 -40.44 -20.71
C THR A 3 -13.96 -39.84 -21.31
N PRO A 4 -14.28 -38.56 -21.01
CA PRO A 4 -15.41 -37.89 -21.65
C PRO A 4 -15.10 -37.55 -23.12
N PRO A 5 -16.11 -37.49 -23.98
CA PRO A 5 -15.94 -37.26 -25.41
C PRO A 5 -15.55 -35.83 -25.72
N ILE A 6 -14.60 -35.70 -26.64
CA ILE A 6 -14.17 -34.41 -27.22
C ILE A 6 -15.29 -33.91 -28.13
N THR A 7 -15.98 -32.88 -27.77
CA THR A 7 -16.90 -32.17 -28.65
C THR A 7 -16.09 -31.27 -29.60
N HIS A 8 -16.12 -31.58 -30.88
CA HIS A 8 -15.63 -30.73 -31.95
C HIS A 8 -16.50 -29.47 -32.03
N TYR A 9 -15.93 -28.33 -31.72
CA TYR A 9 -16.52 -27.05 -32.11
C TYR A 9 -16.41 -26.90 -33.63
N LYS A 10 -17.56 -26.69 -34.29
CA LYS A 10 -17.62 -26.32 -35.70
C LYS A 10 -17.14 -24.87 -35.83
N ASP A 11 -16.30 -24.63 -36.83
CA ASP A 11 -15.88 -23.30 -37.26
C ASP A 11 -17.11 -22.53 -37.74
N GLU A 12 -17.63 -21.65 -36.89
CA GLU A 12 -18.64 -20.64 -37.25
C GLU A 12 -17.96 -19.41 -37.80
N THR A 13 -18.48 -18.90 -38.92
CA THR A 13 -17.93 -17.70 -39.54
C THR A 13 -18.26 -16.45 -38.70
N PRO A 14 -17.42 -15.37 -38.72
CA PRO A 14 -17.64 -14.16 -37.94
C PRO A 14 -19.00 -13.48 -38.12
N GLU A 15 -19.67 -13.70 -39.25
CA GLU A 15 -21.00 -13.18 -39.54
C GLU A 15 -22.10 -13.93 -38.78
N GLN A 16 -21.98 -15.23 -38.62
CA GLN A 16 -22.95 -16.03 -37.88
C GLN A 16 -22.91 -15.75 -36.36
N THR A 17 -21.74 -15.44 -35.84
CA THR A 17 -21.58 -15.05 -34.42
C THR A 17 -22.22 -13.68 -34.14
N LYS A 18 -22.22 -12.78 -35.12
CA LYS A 18 -22.81 -11.46 -34.98
C LYS A 18 -24.34 -11.48 -34.98
N GLU A 19 -24.95 -12.32 -35.84
CA GLU A 19 -26.40 -12.50 -35.89
C GLU A 19 -26.94 -13.18 -34.62
N LEU A 20 -26.20 -14.11 -34.03
CA LEU A 20 -26.56 -14.76 -32.78
C LEU A 20 -26.51 -13.80 -31.58
N LEU A 21 -25.52 -12.91 -31.55
CA LEU A 21 -25.39 -11.87 -30.52
C LEU A 21 -26.50 -10.83 -30.58
N GLU A 22 -26.92 -10.41 -31.79
CA GLU A 22 -28.04 -9.49 -31.97
C GLU A 22 -29.39 -10.13 -31.56
N GLN A 23 -29.59 -11.42 -31.83
CA GLN A 23 -30.80 -12.14 -31.40
C GLN A 23 -30.84 -12.40 -29.89
N GLU A 24 -29.71 -12.54 -29.19
CA GLU A 24 -29.69 -12.64 -27.73
C GLU A 24 -29.95 -11.30 -27.05
N LEU A 25 -29.43 -10.20 -27.59
CA LEU A 25 -29.70 -8.86 -27.08
C LEU A 25 -31.18 -8.47 -27.20
N ASP A 26 -31.86 -8.81 -28.31
CA ASP A 26 -33.30 -8.55 -28.47
C ASP A 26 -34.15 -9.38 -27.53
N LYS A 27 -33.75 -10.64 -27.25
CA LYS A 27 -34.46 -11.50 -26.26
C LYS A 27 -34.29 -11.07 -24.81
N GLU A 28 -33.15 -10.45 -24.47
CA GLU A 28 -32.97 -9.85 -23.15
C GLU A 28 -33.77 -8.54 -23.00
N ALA A 29 -33.89 -7.74 -24.05
CA ALA A 29 -34.69 -6.53 -24.04
C ALA A 29 -36.20 -6.81 -23.84
N GLU A 30 -36.74 -7.89 -24.42
CA GLU A 30 -38.14 -8.30 -24.21
C GLU A 30 -38.40 -8.86 -22.80
N LYS A 31 -37.44 -9.54 -22.18
CA LYS A 31 -37.57 -10.07 -20.81
C LYS A 31 -37.58 -8.99 -19.73
N VAL A 32 -37.04 -7.81 -20.00
CA VAL A 32 -37.00 -6.69 -19.03
C VAL A 32 -38.35 -5.97 -18.95
N GLN A 33 -39.23 -6.11 -19.96
CA GLN A 33 -40.54 -5.44 -19.97
C GLN A 33 -41.66 -6.18 -19.21
N GLU A 34 -41.48 -7.45 -18.81
CA GLU A 34 -42.56 -8.23 -18.19
C GLU A 34 -42.52 -8.34 -16.64
N THR A 35 -41.61 -7.71 -15.95
CA THR A 35 -41.48 -7.84 -14.48
C THR A 35 -41.49 -6.53 -13.71
N GLU A 36 -42.28 -5.53 -14.09
CA GLU A 36 -42.54 -4.35 -13.23
C GLU A 36 -44.00 -4.33 -12.73
N THR A 37 -44.28 -5.17 -11.73
CA THR A 37 -45.38 -4.90 -10.79
C THR A 37 -44.79 -4.57 -9.41
N THR A 38 -44.39 -3.33 -9.24
CA THR A 38 -44.03 -2.76 -7.93
C THR A 38 -45.27 -2.31 -7.18
N PRO A 39 -45.38 -2.57 -5.85
CA PRO A 39 -46.50 -2.07 -5.06
C PRO A 39 -46.41 -0.54 -4.96
N LYS A 40 -47.49 0.14 -5.27
CA LYS A 40 -47.61 1.59 -5.17
C LYS A 40 -47.51 2.01 -3.70
N LEU A 41 -46.33 2.46 -3.28
CA LEU A 41 -46.20 3.28 -2.07
C LEU A 41 -46.80 4.65 -2.38
N ASN A 42 -47.81 5.06 -1.61
CA ASN A 42 -48.35 6.40 -1.63
C ASN A 42 -47.33 7.40 -1.09
N VAL A 43 -46.47 7.91 -1.98
CA VAL A 43 -45.54 9.01 -1.67
C VAL A 43 -46.29 10.30 -1.91
N LEU A 44 -46.55 11.05 -0.84
CA LEU A 44 -47.06 12.41 -0.92
C LEU A 44 -46.18 13.24 -1.87
N PRO A 45 -46.77 14.08 -2.75
CA PRO A 45 -45.96 14.85 -3.70
C PRO A 45 -45.15 15.91 -2.96
N VAL A 46 -43.85 15.61 -2.76
CA VAL A 46 -42.88 16.63 -2.37
C VAL A 46 -42.73 17.57 -3.57
N LYS A 47 -43.19 18.81 -3.46
CA LYS A 47 -42.96 19.85 -4.43
C LYS A 47 -41.45 20.05 -4.58
N LYS A 48 -40.86 19.45 -5.60
CA LYS A 48 -39.45 19.71 -6.00
C LYS A 48 -39.39 21.16 -6.49
N GLN A 49 -38.87 22.07 -5.68
CA GLN A 49 -38.45 23.39 -6.17
C GLN A 49 -37.18 23.19 -7.00
N GLU A 50 -37.32 23.15 -8.31
CA GLU A 50 -36.20 23.23 -9.23
C GLU A 50 -35.62 24.65 -9.17
N ARG A 51 -34.51 24.81 -8.45
CA ARG A 51 -33.71 26.03 -8.53
C ARG A 51 -32.88 25.95 -9.83
N LYS A 52 -33.26 26.65 -10.88
CA LYS A 52 -32.44 26.87 -12.08
C LYS A 52 -31.26 27.75 -11.69
N ILE A 53 -30.10 27.15 -11.56
CA ILE A 53 -28.85 27.89 -11.36
C ILE A 53 -28.30 28.16 -12.77
N THR A 54 -28.30 29.43 -13.21
CA THR A 54 -27.99 29.85 -14.58
C THR A 54 -26.49 30.13 -14.83
N ASN A 55 -25.64 30.03 -13.82
CA ASN A 55 -24.21 30.31 -13.95
C ASN A 55 -23.39 29.04 -13.63
N SER A 56 -22.54 28.62 -14.60
CA SER A 56 -21.79 27.35 -14.50
C SER A 56 -20.88 27.25 -13.29
N SER A 57 -20.27 28.36 -12.86
CA SER A 57 -19.45 28.41 -11.64
C SER A 57 -20.28 28.21 -10.35
N ASN A 58 -21.50 28.73 -10.34
CA ASN A 58 -22.43 28.54 -9.21
C ASN A 58 -22.98 27.12 -9.14
N ILE A 59 -23.18 26.46 -10.30
CA ILE A 59 -23.59 25.05 -10.35
C ILE A 59 -22.51 24.19 -9.73
N VAL A 60 -21.26 24.35 -10.16
CA VAL A 60 -20.11 23.57 -9.61
C VAL A 60 -19.98 23.77 -8.12
N ASN A 61 -20.07 25.00 -7.62
CA ASN A 61 -19.98 25.29 -6.19
C ASN A 61 -21.17 24.74 -5.40
N ALA A 62 -22.40 24.83 -5.96
CA ALA A 62 -23.59 24.24 -5.32
C ALA A 62 -23.53 22.71 -5.27
N PHE A 63 -22.97 22.06 -6.30
CA PHE A 63 -22.71 20.61 -6.29
C PHE A 63 -21.65 20.26 -5.25
N ARG A 64 -20.52 20.99 -5.19
CA ARG A 64 -19.48 20.78 -4.17
C ARG A 64 -20.01 20.92 -2.75
N GLN A 65 -20.88 21.90 -2.49
CA GLN A 65 -21.48 22.10 -1.16
C GLN A 65 -22.52 21.02 -0.80
N ARG A 66 -23.18 20.40 -1.78
CA ARG A 66 -24.17 19.36 -1.55
C ARG A 66 -23.61 17.94 -1.55
N MET A 67 -22.48 17.74 -2.18
CA MET A 67 -21.72 16.50 -2.03
C MET A 67 -20.99 16.56 -0.70
N SER A 68 -21.69 16.19 0.39
CA SER A 68 -21.02 15.90 1.65
C SER A 68 -20.04 14.76 1.35
N THR A 69 -18.75 15.05 1.35
CA THR A 69 -17.72 14.02 1.31
C THR A 69 -17.91 13.17 2.55
N SER A 70 -18.18 11.88 2.37
CA SER A 70 -18.16 10.92 3.47
C SER A 70 -16.79 10.98 4.11
N THR A 71 -16.76 10.98 5.44
CA THR A 71 -15.49 10.84 6.18
C THR A 71 -15.44 9.48 6.84
N MET A 72 -14.23 8.98 7.05
CA MET A 72 -13.99 7.73 7.74
C MET A 72 -12.91 7.93 8.79
N PRO A 73 -13.18 7.53 10.04
CA PRO A 73 -12.20 7.57 11.10
C PRO A 73 -11.21 6.40 10.96
N VAL A 74 -9.92 6.69 11.09
CA VAL A 74 -8.83 5.72 11.11
C VAL A 74 -8.07 5.88 12.43
N ASP A 75 -7.89 4.78 13.14
CA ASP A 75 -7.09 4.75 14.35
C ASP A 75 -5.61 4.68 13.98
N LEU A 76 -4.79 5.54 14.58
CA LEU A 76 -3.34 5.61 14.39
C LEU A 76 -2.66 5.11 15.68
N PRO A 77 -2.29 3.83 15.74
CA PRO A 77 -1.94 3.17 17.01
C PRO A 77 -0.63 3.70 17.61
N SER A 78 0.35 4.14 16.82
CA SER A 78 1.62 4.65 17.35
C SER A 78 1.43 5.96 18.13
N ALA A 79 0.47 6.78 17.73
CA ALA A 79 0.18 8.06 18.36
C ALA A 79 -1.01 8.00 19.33
N GLY A 80 -1.74 6.88 19.38
CA GLY A 80 -2.99 6.76 20.15
C GLY A 80 -4.06 7.75 19.69
N LYS A 81 -4.05 8.16 18.43
CA LYS A 81 -4.96 9.14 17.84
C LYS A 81 -5.94 8.49 16.87
N ARG A 82 -7.06 9.18 16.67
CA ARG A 82 -8.05 8.83 15.66
C ARG A 82 -8.27 10.04 14.75
N ILE A 83 -8.01 9.87 13.46
CA ILE A 83 -8.10 10.93 12.46
C ILE A 83 -9.18 10.58 11.45
N GLU A 84 -9.96 11.56 11.04
CA GLU A 84 -10.95 11.41 9.97
C GLU A 84 -10.35 11.78 8.62
N PHE A 85 -10.61 10.94 7.62
CA PHE A 85 -10.20 11.15 6.24
C PHE A 85 -11.41 11.25 5.33
N LYS A 86 -11.33 12.14 4.34
CA LYS A 86 -12.34 12.30 3.28
C LYS A 86 -12.22 11.20 2.25
N GLU A 87 -13.31 10.91 1.58
CA GLU A 87 -13.34 10.05 0.40
C GLU A 87 -12.50 10.64 -0.74
N ILE A 88 -11.80 9.77 -1.50
CA ILE A 88 -11.04 10.17 -2.68
C ILE A 88 -12.01 10.61 -3.78
N SER A 89 -11.90 11.84 -4.24
CA SER A 89 -12.72 12.33 -5.34
C SER A 89 -12.25 11.77 -6.69
N THR A 90 -13.14 11.75 -7.69
CA THR A 90 -12.78 11.37 -9.07
C THR A 90 -11.63 12.21 -9.63
N LYS A 91 -11.50 13.47 -9.18
CA LYS A 91 -10.38 14.34 -9.59
C LYS A 91 -9.06 13.80 -9.05
N GLU A 92 -8.98 13.54 -7.74
CA GLU A 92 -7.77 13.02 -7.09
C GLU A 92 -7.37 11.67 -7.68
N GLN A 93 -8.33 10.78 -7.93
CA GLN A 93 -8.06 9.50 -8.58
C GLN A 93 -7.47 9.68 -9.99
N LYS A 94 -8.00 10.61 -10.80
CA LYS A 94 -7.45 10.92 -12.12
C LYS A 94 -6.04 11.54 -12.04
N ASP A 95 -5.82 12.43 -11.08
CA ASP A 95 -4.52 13.07 -10.90
C ASP A 95 -3.47 12.02 -10.48
N MET A 96 -3.80 11.08 -9.60
CA MET A 96 -2.94 9.95 -9.22
C MET A 96 -2.62 9.04 -10.40
N SER A 97 -3.64 8.64 -11.17
CA SER A 97 -3.45 7.81 -12.38
C SER A 97 -2.54 8.50 -13.39
N LYS A 98 -2.69 9.83 -13.55
CA LYS A 98 -1.82 10.61 -14.42
C LYS A 98 -0.37 10.64 -13.93
N VAL A 99 -0.16 10.82 -12.62
CA VAL A 99 1.19 10.77 -12.03
C VAL A 99 1.81 9.39 -12.24
N ALA A 100 1.07 8.31 -11.99
CA ALA A 100 1.53 6.94 -12.19
C ALA A 100 2.01 6.71 -13.64
N LEU A 101 1.20 7.12 -14.62
CA LEU A 101 1.54 7.01 -16.04
C LEU A 101 2.76 7.86 -16.42
N GLN A 102 2.82 9.12 -15.98
CA GLN A 102 3.90 10.05 -16.32
C GLN A 102 5.23 9.68 -15.67
N SER A 103 5.19 9.13 -14.47
CA SER A 103 6.38 8.69 -13.74
C SER A 103 6.81 7.26 -14.06
N ASN A 104 6.09 6.58 -14.97
CA ASN A 104 6.27 5.15 -15.23
C ASN A 104 6.23 4.33 -13.92
N SER A 105 5.31 4.68 -13.03
CA SER A 105 5.13 4.07 -11.69
C SER A 105 6.40 4.06 -10.83
N ARG A 106 7.25 5.05 -10.99
CA ARG A 106 8.50 5.20 -10.23
C ARG A 106 8.20 5.28 -8.71
N PRO A 107 8.75 4.40 -7.89
CA PRO A 107 8.33 4.23 -6.49
C PRO A 107 8.45 5.47 -5.62
N ASP A 108 9.51 6.28 -5.79
CA ASP A 108 9.70 7.53 -5.03
C ASP A 108 8.62 8.56 -5.34
N ILE A 109 8.26 8.74 -6.62
CA ILE A 109 7.22 9.67 -7.03
C ILE A 109 5.85 9.18 -6.53
N MET A 110 5.59 7.88 -6.66
CA MET A 110 4.35 7.28 -6.17
C MET A 110 4.20 7.38 -4.66
N TYR A 111 5.30 7.16 -3.93
CA TYR A 111 5.32 7.30 -2.47
C TYR A 111 5.00 8.74 -2.04
N CYS A 112 5.73 9.73 -2.60
CA CYS A 112 5.48 11.14 -2.32
C CYS A 112 4.05 11.57 -2.67
N THR A 113 3.52 11.08 -3.80
CA THR A 113 2.15 11.38 -4.22
C THR A 113 1.13 10.83 -3.23
N MET A 114 1.33 9.61 -2.73
CA MET A 114 0.44 9.01 -1.73
C MET A 114 0.50 9.75 -0.40
N VAL A 115 1.69 10.11 0.07
CA VAL A 115 1.89 10.91 1.30
C VAL A 115 1.13 12.25 1.20
N ASN A 116 1.28 12.96 0.07
CA ASN A 116 0.58 14.22 -0.15
C ASN A 116 -0.95 14.04 -0.21
N LEU A 117 -1.43 13.01 -0.91
CA LEU A 117 -2.86 12.71 -0.98
C LEU A 117 -3.45 12.43 0.42
N ILE A 118 -2.78 11.62 1.23
CA ILE A 118 -3.24 11.33 2.59
C ILE A 118 -3.36 12.64 3.40
N ASN A 119 -2.38 13.53 3.29
CA ASN A 119 -2.41 14.81 3.98
C ASN A 119 -3.55 15.72 3.49
N GLU A 120 -3.83 15.74 2.19
CA GLU A 120 -4.95 16.51 1.62
C GLU A 120 -6.33 15.97 2.04
N LEU A 121 -6.44 14.65 2.22
CA LEU A 121 -7.68 14.01 2.61
C LEU A 121 -7.95 14.07 4.12
N ALA A 122 -6.95 14.29 4.96
CA ALA A 122 -7.12 14.44 6.39
C ALA A 122 -7.99 15.67 6.70
N THR A 123 -8.90 15.52 7.69
CA THR A 123 -9.76 16.64 8.11
C THR A 123 -9.09 17.53 9.15
N GLU A 124 -8.06 17.05 9.82
CA GLU A 124 -7.30 17.81 10.82
C GLU A 124 -6.29 18.74 10.15
N PRO A 125 -6.37 20.08 10.35
CA PRO A 125 -5.59 21.06 9.58
C PRO A 125 -4.07 21.00 9.73
N LYS A 126 -3.57 20.35 10.77
CA LYS A 126 -2.12 20.23 11.05
C LYS A 126 -1.63 18.79 10.94
N PHE A 127 -2.45 17.92 10.37
CA PHE A 127 -2.05 16.54 10.18
C PHE A 127 -0.99 16.44 9.07
N ASP A 128 0.10 15.75 9.37
CA ASP A 128 1.09 15.33 8.38
C ASP A 128 1.45 13.86 8.63
N ILE A 129 1.14 12.99 7.68
CA ILE A 129 1.44 11.56 7.77
C ILE A 129 2.93 11.28 7.88
N ARG A 130 3.79 12.24 7.53
CA ARG A 130 5.26 12.13 7.67
C ARG A 130 5.71 11.98 9.12
N ASP A 131 4.94 12.51 10.06
CA ASP A 131 5.18 12.40 11.50
C ASP A 131 4.78 11.03 12.07
N PHE A 132 4.06 10.22 11.28
CA PHE A 132 3.55 8.92 11.64
C PHE A 132 4.35 7.80 10.97
N THR A 133 4.03 6.56 11.33
CA THR A 133 4.78 5.40 10.87
C THR A 133 4.29 4.85 9.53
N GLU A 134 5.15 4.05 8.87
CA GLU A 134 4.79 3.31 7.66
C GLU A 134 3.57 2.38 7.87
N PHE A 135 3.44 1.80 9.08
CA PHE A 135 2.27 1.02 9.40
C PHE A 135 0.99 1.84 9.23
N GLU A 136 0.97 3.04 9.78
CA GLU A 136 -0.18 3.94 9.75
C GLU A 136 -0.47 4.44 8.33
N ARG A 137 0.57 4.75 7.55
CA ARG A 137 0.40 5.12 6.15
C ARG A 137 -0.28 4.01 5.34
N ILE A 138 0.20 2.77 5.48
CA ILE A 138 -0.40 1.61 4.81
C ILE A 138 -1.83 1.40 5.29
N GLN A 139 -2.07 1.49 6.61
CA GLN A 139 -3.41 1.36 7.19
C GLN A 139 -4.37 2.41 6.65
N VAL A 140 -3.97 3.69 6.59
CA VAL A 140 -4.77 4.77 6.00
C VAL A 140 -5.06 4.48 4.53
N THR A 141 -4.05 4.07 3.75
CA THR A 141 -4.22 3.72 2.34
C THR A 141 -5.25 2.61 2.15
N LEU A 142 -5.18 1.52 2.91
CA LEU A 142 -6.14 0.41 2.85
C LEU A 142 -7.55 0.86 3.26
N ASN A 143 -7.67 1.72 4.26
CA ASN A 143 -8.95 2.29 4.66
C ASN A 143 -9.54 3.17 3.54
N LEU A 144 -8.76 4.04 2.92
CA LEU A 144 -9.20 4.86 1.78
C LEU A 144 -9.65 4.00 0.60
N GLN A 145 -8.95 2.93 0.29
CA GLN A 145 -9.36 1.99 -0.76
C GLN A 145 -10.68 1.29 -0.40
N GLN A 146 -10.83 0.83 0.83
CA GLN A 146 -12.08 0.20 1.29
C GLN A 146 -13.26 1.18 1.21
N MET A 147 -13.08 2.42 1.65
CA MET A 147 -14.10 3.47 1.60
C MET A 147 -14.56 3.73 0.16
N ASN A 148 -13.61 3.78 -0.76
CA ASN A 148 -13.87 4.01 -2.19
C ASN A 148 -14.22 2.72 -2.96
N LYS A 149 -14.36 1.57 -2.29
CA LYS A 149 -14.64 0.25 -2.88
C LYS A 149 -13.62 -0.14 -3.96
N ILE A 150 -12.37 0.29 -3.80
CA ILE A 150 -11.27 -0.05 -4.70
C ILE A 150 -10.71 -1.40 -4.30
N ASN A 151 -10.79 -2.37 -5.20
CA ASN A 151 -10.17 -3.68 -5.06
C ASN A 151 -9.17 -3.86 -6.21
N PRO A 152 -7.90 -3.52 -5.99
CA PRO A 152 -6.89 -3.60 -7.04
C PRO A 152 -6.72 -5.00 -7.60
N GLU A 153 -6.48 -5.09 -8.90
CA GLU A 153 -6.13 -6.33 -9.59
C GLU A 153 -4.63 -6.33 -9.86
N ILE A 154 -3.94 -7.32 -9.31
CA ILE A 154 -2.50 -7.49 -9.50
C ILE A 154 -2.27 -8.56 -10.55
N LYS A 155 -1.53 -8.20 -11.60
CA LYS A 155 -1.08 -9.12 -12.64
C LYS A 155 0.32 -9.60 -12.31
N TYR A 156 0.56 -10.90 -12.36
CA TYR A 156 1.87 -11.47 -12.11
C TYR A 156 2.12 -12.70 -12.98
N THR A 157 3.39 -12.97 -13.22
CA THR A 157 3.83 -14.17 -13.93
C THR A 157 4.35 -15.18 -12.91
N CYS A 158 3.79 -16.39 -12.91
CA CYS A 158 4.24 -17.46 -12.02
C CYS A 158 5.69 -17.84 -12.32
N SER A 159 6.55 -17.79 -11.30
CA SER A 159 7.96 -18.16 -11.45
C SER A 159 8.19 -19.64 -11.80
N GLN A 160 7.24 -20.52 -11.46
CA GLN A 160 7.37 -21.95 -11.66
C GLN A 160 6.84 -22.42 -13.02
N CYS A 161 5.67 -21.94 -13.47
CA CYS A 161 5.07 -22.38 -14.74
C CYS A 161 5.10 -21.33 -15.85
N GLY A 162 5.57 -20.10 -15.60
CA GLY A 162 5.66 -19.01 -16.56
C GLY A 162 4.32 -18.44 -17.04
N LYS A 163 3.19 -18.90 -16.50
CA LYS A 163 1.87 -18.41 -16.91
C LYS A 163 1.56 -17.08 -16.21
N GLU A 164 0.99 -16.16 -16.99
CA GLU A 164 0.44 -14.93 -16.44
C GLU A 164 -0.92 -15.21 -15.79
N THR A 165 -1.15 -14.55 -14.66
CA THR A 165 -2.42 -14.61 -13.94
C THR A 165 -2.68 -13.28 -13.26
N SER A 166 -3.92 -13.08 -12.83
CA SER A 166 -4.29 -11.94 -12.04
C SER A 166 -4.93 -12.36 -10.72
N TYR A 167 -4.74 -11.53 -9.72
CA TYR A 167 -5.35 -11.69 -8.41
C TYR A 167 -6.00 -10.39 -7.98
N ARG A 168 -7.29 -10.44 -7.69
CA ARG A 168 -8.01 -9.29 -7.17
C ARG A 168 -7.91 -9.26 -5.65
N LEU A 169 -7.35 -8.18 -5.13
CA LEU A 169 -7.18 -7.99 -3.70
C LEU A 169 -8.54 -7.67 -3.04
N ASP A 170 -8.87 -8.40 -1.98
CA ASP A 170 -9.95 -8.03 -1.07
C ASP A 170 -9.41 -7.05 -0.04
N THR A 171 -9.59 -5.75 -0.29
CA THR A 171 -9.07 -4.67 0.56
C THR A 171 -9.58 -4.76 1.99
N ALA A 172 -10.84 -5.18 2.20
CA ALA A 172 -11.40 -5.32 3.55
C ALA A 172 -10.73 -6.46 4.33
N LYS A 173 -10.43 -7.58 3.66
CA LYS A 173 -9.69 -8.70 4.25
C LYS A 173 -8.24 -8.31 4.54
N LEU A 174 -7.59 -7.61 3.60
CA LEU A 174 -6.23 -7.10 3.77
C LEU A 174 -6.13 -6.18 4.97
N LEU A 175 -7.02 -5.20 5.08
CA LEU A 175 -7.04 -4.25 6.20
C LEU A 175 -7.18 -4.98 7.54
N ARG A 176 -8.14 -5.92 7.66
CA ARG A 176 -8.33 -6.70 8.90
C ARG A 176 -7.10 -7.51 9.27
N ASN A 177 -6.42 -8.10 8.30
CA ASN A 177 -5.22 -8.89 8.56
C ASN A 177 -4.03 -7.99 8.87
N PHE A 178 -3.84 -6.91 8.12
CA PHE A 178 -2.78 -5.95 8.32
C PHE A 178 -2.82 -5.30 9.70
N THR A 179 -4.00 -4.87 10.15
CA THR A 179 -4.16 -4.26 11.48
C THR A 179 -3.67 -5.17 12.61
N LYS A 180 -3.77 -6.50 12.44
CA LYS A 180 -3.28 -7.48 13.43
C LYS A 180 -1.76 -7.62 13.48
N THR A 181 -1.04 -7.12 12.46
CA THR A 181 0.42 -7.17 12.42
C THR A 181 1.09 -6.03 13.17
N TYR A 182 0.31 -5.07 13.68
CA TYR A 182 0.88 -3.98 14.46
C TYR A 182 1.65 -4.51 15.67
N LYS A 183 2.86 -4.03 15.82
CA LYS A 183 3.68 -4.22 17.01
C LYS A 183 4.19 -2.86 17.47
N PRO A 184 4.15 -2.59 18.78
CA PRO A 184 4.79 -1.41 19.35
C PRO A 184 6.31 -1.50 19.22
N ASP A 185 6.96 -0.43 19.57
CA ASP A 185 8.42 -0.39 19.66
C ASP A 185 8.93 -1.43 20.67
N GLN A 186 10.07 -2.04 20.37
CA GLN A 186 10.69 -3.09 21.17
C GLN A 186 12.19 -2.83 21.31
N ASP A 187 12.70 -3.14 22.48
CA ASP A 187 14.13 -3.10 22.76
C ASP A 187 14.76 -4.47 22.49
N PHE A 188 15.89 -4.46 21.78
CA PHE A 188 16.71 -5.64 21.52
C PHE A 188 18.11 -5.43 22.06
N GLU A 189 18.56 -6.35 22.89
CA GLU A 189 19.90 -6.36 23.44
C GLU A 189 20.79 -7.30 22.64
N VAL A 190 22.01 -6.85 22.34
CA VAL A 190 23.05 -7.64 21.66
C VAL A 190 24.37 -7.40 22.36
N ASP A 191 25.02 -8.50 22.79
CA ASP A 191 26.34 -8.44 23.40
C ASP A 191 27.45 -8.57 22.37
N SER A 192 28.49 -7.76 22.48
CA SER A 192 29.66 -7.82 21.59
C SER A 192 30.95 -7.56 22.39
N GLY A 193 31.66 -8.61 22.70
CA GLY A 193 32.87 -8.53 23.53
C GLY A 193 32.56 -8.01 24.93
N ASN A 194 33.20 -6.88 25.29
CA ASN A 194 32.98 -6.23 26.59
C ASN A 194 31.90 -5.14 26.53
N ARG A 195 31.12 -5.06 25.45
CA ARG A 195 30.09 -4.03 25.27
C ARG A 195 28.72 -4.65 25.12
N LYS A 196 27.73 -3.95 25.63
CA LYS A 196 26.32 -4.25 25.44
C LYS A 196 25.69 -3.16 24.61
N PHE A 197 24.93 -3.55 23.60
CA PHE A 197 24.14 -2.68 22.74
C PHE A 197 22.66 -2.90 23.00
N THR A 198 21.91 -1.83 23.14
CA THR A 198 20.45 -1.87 23.20
C THR A 198 19.90 -1.07 22.04
N PHE A 199 19.10 -1.71 21.19
CA PHE A 199 18.44 -1.11 20.04
C PHE A 199 16.95 -0.98 20.34
N ASN A 200 16.43 0.24 20.28
CA ASN A 200 14.99 0.45 20.21
C ASN A 200 14.55 0.37 18.73
N CYS A 201 13.70 -0.59 18.43
CA CYS A 201 13.21 -0.82 17.07
C CYS A 201 11.69 -0.71 17.01
N GLY A 202 11.20 -0.12 15.93
CA GLY A 202 9.78 0.08 15.68
C GLY A 202 9.51 0.38 14.22
N TRP A 203 8.27 0.63 13.88
CA TRP A 203 7.90 1.03 12.53
C TRP A 203 8.57 2.36 12.16
N ALA A 204 9.20 2.38 10.97
CA ALA A 204 9.86 3.59 10.46
C ALA A 204 8.86 4.72 10.26
N LYS A 205 9.27 5.97 10.50
CA LYS A 205 8.45 7.16 10.18
C LYS A 205 8.35 7.36 8.67
N CYS A 206 7.17 7.75 8.19
CA CYS A 206 6.92 8.00 6.76
C CYS A 206 7.86 9.06 6.18
N GLY A 207 8.20 10.11 6.94
CA GLY A 207 9.15 11.13 6.50
C GLY A 207 10.54 10.58 6.23
N LEU A 208 11.03 9.66 7.08
CA LEU A 208 12.32 9.00 6.86
C LEU A 208 12.30 8.09 5.62
N VAL A 209 11.21 7.37 5.42
CA VAL A 209 11.02 6.51 4.24
C VAL A 209 10.92 7.34 2.96
N GLU A 210 10.23 8.49 3.01
CA GLU A 210 10.18 9.42 1.89
C GLU A 210 11.58 9.93 1.51
N ASP A 211 12.38 10.32 2.50
CA ASP A 211 13.77 10.76 2.28
C ASP A 211 14.67 9.64 1.78
N PHE A 212 14.47 8.42 2.27
CA PHE A 212 15.16 7.25 1.73
C PHE A 212 14.87 7.07 0.24
N PHE A 213 13.61 7.03 -0.18
CA PHE A 213 13.26 6.86 -1.58
C PHE A 213 13.83 7.96 -2.46
N LYS A 214 13.76 9.23 -2.03
CA LYS A 214 14.34 10.36 -2.76
C LYS A 214 15.86 10.21 -2.93
N ASN A 215 16.58 9.82 -1.88
CA ASN A 215 18.03 9.62 -1.92
C ASN A 215 18.43 8.40 -2.73
N TYR A 216 17.69 7.29 -2.62
CA TYR A 216 17.90 6.08 -3.38
C TYR A 216 17.79 6.34 -4.88
N TYR A 217 16.67 6.90 -5.34
CA TYR A 217 16.45 7.17 -6.76
C TYR A 217 17.37 8.26 -7.32
N LYS A 218 17.82 9.20 -6.50
CA LYS A 218 18.85 10.17 -6.89
C LYS A 218 20.18 9.48 -7.18
N LYS A 219 20.56 8.47 -6.42
CA LYS A 219 21.77 7.65 -6.66
C LYS A 219 21.58 6.71 -7.87
N TYR A 220 20.35 6.21 -8.06
CA TYR A 220 20.02 5.22 -9.06
C TYR A 220 19.95 5.78 -10.47
N ASP A 221 19.44 7.02 -10.62
CA ASP A 221 19.33 7.67 -11.91
C ASP A 221 20.71 7.78 -12.60
N ASN A 222 20.75 7.45 -13.89
CA ASN A 222 21.96 7.49 -14.72
C ASN A 222 23.05 6.46 -14.41
N GLN A 223 22.78 5.43 -13.61
CA GLN A 223 23.75 4.36 -13.34
C GLN A 223 23.67 3.22 -14.37
N SER A 224 24.78 2.47 -14.54
CA SER A 224 24.80 1.24 -15.33
C SER A 224 23.99 0.13 -14.65
N LYS A 225 23.57 -0.90 -15.41
CA LYS A 225 22.76 -2.02 -14.89
C LYS A 225 23.43 -2.71 -13.69
N SER A 226 24.72 -3.00 -13.77
CA SER A 226 25.47 -3.67 -12.68
C SER A 226 25.56 -2.83 -11.41
N VAL A 227 25.70 -1.50 -11.55
CA VAL A 227 25.71 -0.57 -10.42
C VAL A 227 24.31 -0.49 -9.81
N LYS A 228 23.25 -0.49 -10.64
CA LYS A 228 21.86 -0.52 -10.16
C LYS A 228 21.58 -1.76 -9.31
N GLU A 229 21.96 -2.94 -9.77
CA GLU A 229 21.80 -4.19 -9.00
C GLU A 229 22.52 -4.13 -7.65
N SER A 230 23.70 -3.51 -7.59
CA SER A 230 24.42 -3.30 -6.33
C SER A 230 23.70 -2.32 -5.40
N ILE A 231 23.18 -1.21 -5.95
CA ILE A 231 22.38 -0.24 -5.19
C ILE A 231 21.09 -0.89 -4.68
N ASP A 232 20.43 -1.73 -5.47
CA ASP A 232 19.21 -2.43 -5.08
C ASP A 232 19.44 -3.34 -3.86
N ASN A 233 20.52 -4.07 -3.83
CA ASN A 233 20.89 -4.92 -2.69
C ASN A 233 21.18 -4.09 -1.43
N MET A 234 21.91 -2.99 -1.56
CA MET A 234 22.21 -2.10 -0.44
C MET A 234 20.95 -1.39 0.07
N SER A 235 20.04 -1.00 -0.83
CA SER A 235 18.82 -0.29 -0.46
C SER A 235 17.89 -1.10 0.42
N GLN A 236 17.85 -2.42 0.29
CA GLN A 236 17.08 -3.30 1.17
C GLN A 236 17.56 -3.21 2.61
N ILE A 237 18.90 -3.22 2.80
CA ILE A 237 19.51 -3.08 4.13
C ILE A 237 19.24 -1.67 4.68
N GLU A 238 19.45 -0.63 3.87
CA GLU A 238 19.19 0.76 4.24
C GLU A 238 17.72 0.97 4.65
N TYR A 239 16.78 0.33 3.94
CA TYR A 239 15.37 0.34 4.31
C TYR A 239 15.10 -0.31 5.67
N MET A 240 15.70 -1.48 5.94
CA MET A 240 15.54 -2.18 7.21
C MET A 240 16.12 -1.40 8.38
N ILE A 241 17.22 -0.69 8.17
CA ILE A 241 17.87 0.17 9.18
C ILE A 241 16.94 1.30 9.63
N MET A 242 16.00 1.74 8.82
CA MET A 242 15.04 2.79 9.22
C MET A 242 14.10 2.37 10.34
N PHE A 243 13.96 1.06 10.59
CA PHE A 243 13.19 0.53 11.72
C PHE A 243 13.95 0.60 13.06
N ILE A 244 15.24 0.96 13.06
CA ILE A 244 16.03 1.20 14.26
C ILE A 244 15.87 2.66 14.66
N LYS A 245 15.22 2.93 15.79
CA LYS A 245 14.92 4.28 16.27
C LYS A 245 16.05 4.89 17.09
N SER A 246 16.66 4.06 17.94
CA SER A 246 17.83 4.46 18.72
C SER A 246 18.76 3.30 18.97
N VAL A 247 20.00 3.61 19.26
CA VAL A 247 21.02 2.68 19.75
C VAL A 247 21.70 3.24 20.97
N SER A 248 21.80 2.41 22.00
CA SER A 248 22.58 2.71 23.20
C SER A 248 23.72 1.71 23.33
N VAL A 249 24.88 2.14 23.79
CA VAL A 249 26.04 1.30 24.04
C VAL A 249 26.66 1.65 25.37
N TYR A 250 27.05 0.63 26.12
CA TYR A 250 27.84 0.78 27.35
C TYR A 250 28.87 -0.34 27.47
N ASP A 251 29.95 -0.07 28.23
CA ASP A 251 30.94 -1.09 28.57
C ASP A 251 30.46 -1.87 29.79
N LEU A 252 30.60 -3.19 29.78
CA LEU A 252 30.18 -4.05 30.89
C LEU A 252 31.00 -3.79 32.19
N SER A 253 32.18 -3.17 32.05
CA SER A 253 32.99 -2.77 33.22
C SER A 253 32.55 -1.43 33.82
N ASP A 254 31.82 -0.60 33.07
CA ASP A 254 31.26 0.66 33.51
C ASP A 254 29.83 0.84 32.96
N PRO A 255 28.84 0.17 33.55
CA PRO A 255 27.46 0.19 33.05
C PRO A 255 26.75 1.53 33.20
N ASP A 256 27.31 2.45 33.99
CA ASP A 256 26.71 3.78 34.20
C ASP A 256 27.10 4.77 33.09
N ASP A 257 28.17 4.50 32.32
CA ASP A 257 28.57 5.31 31.15
C ASP A 257 27.88 4.82 29.89
N VAL A 258 26.65 5.28 29.67
CA VAL A 258 25.79 4.90 28.54
C VAL A 258 25.83 5.99 27.45
N LEU A 259 26.30 5.66 26.27
CA LEU A 259 26.20 6.50 25.07
C LEU A 259 24.94 6.13 24.26
N THR A 260 24.02 7.07 24.07
CA THR A 260 22.78 6.87 23.30
C THR A 260 22.73 7.77 22.07
N ALA A 261 22.41 7.21 20.93
CA ALA A 261 22.10 7.93 19.70
C ALA A 261 20.62 7.72 19.33
N ASN A 262 19.86 8.84 19.25
CA ASN A 262 18.49 8.84 18.72
C ASN A 262 18.54 8.98 17.22
N LEU A 263 18.36 7.87 16.50
CA LEU A 263 18.49 7.81 15.04
C LEU A 263 17.33 8.51 14.32
N GLU A 264 16.16 8.67 14.97
CA GLU A 264 15.01 9.36 14.36
C GLU A 264 15.21 10.88 14.21
N GLU A 265 16.12 11.46 14.98
CA GLU A 265 16.43 12.88 14.95
C GLU A 265 17.57 13.23 13.99
N LEU A 266 18.22 12.22 13.43
CA LEU A 266 19.39 12.38 12.56
C LEU A 266 18.97 12.43 11.08
N THR A 267 19.78 13.14 10.30
CA THR A 267 19.68 13.09 8.84
C THR A 267 19.99 11.68 8.32
N TYR A 268 19.52 11.37 7.11
CA TYR A 268 19.81 10.09 6.46
C TYR A 268 21.32 9.76 6.44
N GLY A 269 22.19 10.76 6.16
CA GLY A 269 23.63 10.56 6.12
C GLY A 269 24.26 10.30 7.50
N GLU A 270 23.84 11.03 8.53
CA GLU A 270 24.35 10.84 9.90
C GLU A 270 23.93 9.50 10.48
N ARG A 271 22.68 9.10 10.24
CA ARG A 271 22.18 7.77 10.60
C ARG A 271 23.05 6.67 9.97
N GLY A 272 23.33 6.77 8.66
CA GLY A 272 24.21 5.83 7.96
C GLY A 272 25.59 5.73 8.61
N GLN A 273 26.21 6.86 8.96
CA GLN A 273 27.53 6.89 9.61
C GLN A 273 27.54 6.15 10.97
N ILE A 274 26.48 6.30 11.78
CA ILE A 274 26.38 5.57 13.05
C ILE A 274 26.25 4.07 12.80
N ILE A 275 25.36 3.68 11.90
CA ILE A 275 25.13 2.26 11.60
C ILE A 275 26.40 1.63 11.00
N ASP A 276 27.09 2.30 10.10
CA ASP A 276 28.34 1.84 9.49
C ASP A 276 29.47 1.68 10.52
N SER A 277 29.39 2.38 11.65
CA SER A 277 30.35 2.25 12.75
C SER A 277 30.12 1.03 13.64
N LEU A 278 28.94 0.37 13.54
CA LEU A 278 28.60 -0.79 14.35
C LEU A 278 29.27 -2.05 13.82
N PRO A 279 29.68 -2.97 14.71
CA PRO A 279 30.20 -4.29 14.29
C PRO A 279 29.15 -5.04 13.46
N GLN A 280 29.57 -5.64 12.34
CA GLN A 280 28.68 -6.36 11.42
C GLN A 280 27.86 -7.46 12.10
N GLY A 281 28.47 -8.22 13.04
CA GLY A 281 27.77 -9.27 13.76
C GLY A 281 26.58 -8.78 14.59
N ILE A 282 26.63 -7.55 15.11
CA ILE A 282 25.53 -6.97 15.86
C ILE A 282 24.32 -6.72 14.94
N LEU A 283 24.57 -6.34 13.70
CA LEU A 283 23.51 -6.02 12.73
C LEU A 283 22.94 -7.27 12.06
N PHE A 284 23.79 -8.21 11.63
CA PHE A 284 23.46 -9.23 10.64
C PHE A 284 23.60 -10.67 11.12
N ASP A 285 23.92 -10.93 12.41
CA ASP A 285 23.89 -12.28 12.93
C ASP A 285 22.52 -12.93 12.71
N GLU A 286 22.49 -14.20 12.26
CA GLU A 286 21.26 -14.88 11.87
C GLU A 286 20.28 -15.08 13.02
N ASP A 287 20.78 -15.22 14.26
CA ASP A 287 19.97 -15.48 15.43
C ASP A 287 19.74 -14.23 16.28
N THR A 288 20.77 -13.42 16.45
CA THR A 288 20.81 -12.33 17.44
C THR A 288 20.87 -10.95 16.79
N GLY A 289 21.21 -10.85 15.51
CA GLY A 289 21.36 -9.59 14.80
C GLY A 289 20.08 -8.74 14.79
N VAL A 290 20.25 -7.44 15.00
CA VAL A 290 19.11 -6.51 15.08
C VAL A 290 18.29 -6.47 13.79
N ILE A 291 18.92 -6.55 12.63
CA ILE A 291 18.23 -6.57 11.32
C ILE A 291 17.37 -7.84 11.19
N THR A 292 17.87 -9.00 11.62
CA THR A 292 17.10 -10.24 11.64
C THR A 292 15.84 -10.10 12.51
N ARG A 293 15.98 -9.44 13.67
CA ARG A 293 14.84 -9.17 14.57
C ARG A 293 13.86 -8.18 13.97
N VAL A 294 14.32 -7.14 13.28
CA VAL A 294 13.47 -6.20 12.54
C VAL A 294 12.67 -6.94 11.46
N ILE A 295 13.33 -7.80 10.68
CA ILE A 295 12.66 -8.60 9.66
C ILE A 295 11.55 -9.46 10.29
N LYS A 296 11.88 -10.27 11.28
CA LYS A 296 10.92 -11.19 11.94
C LYS A 296 9.76 -10.47 12.63
N ASN A 297 9.97 -9.27 13.14
CA ASN A 297 8.95 -8.58 13.92
C ASN A 297 8.08 -7.63 13.10
N TYR A 298 8.61 -6.98 12.07
CA TYR A 298 7.92 -5.93 11.33
C TYR A 298 7.74 -6.25 9.85
N ILE A 299 8.77 -6.78 9.17
CA ILE A 299 8.75 -6.99 7.73
C ILE A 299 7.98 -8.26 7.34
N ASP A 300 8.35 -9.41 7.91
CA ASP A 300 7.70 -10.69 7.57
C ASP A 300 6.20 -10.72 7.87
N PRO A 301 5.72 -10.22 9.04
CA PRO A 301 4.29 -10.13 9.30
C PRO A 301 3.56 -9.26 8.29
N MET A 302 4.14 -8.12 7.91
CA MET A 302 3.59 -7.24 6.88
C MET A 302 3.54 -7.96 5.52
N GLN A 303 4.66 -8.53 5.08
CA GLN A 303 4.74 -9.24 3.81
C GLN A 303 3.76 -10.41 3.73
N SER A 304 3.56 -11.13 4.83
CA SER A 304 2.64 -12.27 4.89
C SER A 304 1.19 -11.88 4.58
N VAL A 305 0.78 -10.66 4.91
CA VAL A 305 -0.58 -10.15 4.61
C VAL A 305 -0.77 -9.89 3.11
N PHE A 306 0.30 -9.47 2.42
CA PHE A 306 0.27 -9.12 1.00
C PHE A 306 0.70 -10.27 0.08
N ARG A 307 0.84 -11.50 0.58
CA ARG A 307 1.12 -12.68 -0.26
C ARG A 307 -0.02 -12.95 -1.22
N TYR A 308 0.32 -13.34 -2.44
CA TYR A 308 -0.64 -13.80 -3.43
C TYR A 308 -1.13 -15.20 -3.08
N ASN A 309 -2.29 -15.56 -3.66
CA ASN A 309 -2.74 -16.95 -3.65
C ASN A 309 -1.80 -17.83 -4.48
N ASP A 310 -1.84 -19.13 -4.22
CA ASP A 310 -1.14 -20.12 -5.03
C ASP A 310 -1.49 -19.98 -6.51
N CYS A 311 -0.54 -20.27 -7.37
CA CYS A 311 -0.76 -20.22 -8.81
C CYS A 311 -1.95 -21.12 -9.21
N PRO A 312 -2.99 -20.59 -9.87
CA PRO A 312 -4.16 -21.37 -10.22
C PRO A 312 -3.88 -22.47 -11.27
N PHE A 313 -2.70 -22.41 -11.93
CA PHE A 313 -2.33 -23.35 -12.98
C PHE A 313 -1.45 -24.51 -12.49
N CYS A 314 -0.58 -24.28 -11.53
CA CYS A 314 0.36 -25.31 -11.06
C CYS A 314 0.37 -25.49 -9.54
N GLY A 315 -0.40 -24.73 -8.79
CA GLY A 315 -0.46 -24.81 -7.33
C GLY A 315 0.80 -24.30 -6.61
N ALA A 316 1.74 -23.69 -7.32
CA ALA A 316 2.95 -23.17 -6.69
C ALA A 316 2.64 -22.01 -5.80
N GLU A 317 3.18 -22.03 -4.58
CA GLU A 317 3.12 -20.91 -3.65
C GLU A 317 3.81 -19.69 -4.28
N GLN A 318 3.11 -18.57 -4.33
CA GLN A 318 3.67 -17.32 -4.83
C GLN A 318 4.24 -16.53 -3.65
N THR A 319 5.53 -16.66 -3.45
CA THR A 319 6.25 -15.91 -2.44
C THR A 319 6.87 -14.66 -3.05
N GLY A 320 6.65 -13.52 -2.44
CA GLY A 320 7.58 -12.40 -2.57
C GLY A 320 7.20 -11.19 -3.39
N ALA A 321 6.04 -11.10 -4.01
CA ALA A 321 5.63 -9.82 -4.56
C ALA A 321 4.67 -9.12 -3.59
N VAL A 322 5.23 -8.29 -2.73
CA VAL A 322 4.43 -7.23 -2.09
C VAL A 322 3.86 -6.42 -3.24
N ALA A 323 2.54 -6.30 -3.30
CA ALA A 323 1.91 -5.39 -4.24
C ALA A 323 2.62 -4.05 -4.17
N SER A 324 3.15 -3.59 -5.30
CA SER A 324 3.74 -2.27 -5.36
C SER A 324 2.66 -1.24 -5.08
N LEU A 325 3.05 -0.07 -4.60
CA LEU A 325 2.07 0.99 -4.32
C LEU A 325 1.25 1.35 -5.58
N SER A 326 1.82 1.20 -6.79
CA SER A 326 1.13 1.36 -8.06
C SER A 326 -0.01 0.36 -8.23
N ASP A 327 0.15 -0.87 -7.77
CA ASP A 327 -0.88 -1.90 -7.83
C ASP A 327 -2.06 -1.57 -6.92
N PHE A 328 -1.84 -0.77 -5.88
CA PHE A 328 -2.91 -0.29 -4.98
C PHE A 328 -3.75 0.84 -5.58
N LEU A 329 -3.34 1.47 -6.66
CA LEU A 329 -4.05 2.60 -7.24
C LEU A 329 -5.01 2.22 -8.37
N GLY A 330 -5.08 0.93 -8.73
CA GLY A 330 -5.99 0.43 -9.75
C GLY A 330 -5.61 0.93 -11.14
N GLY A 331 -4.31 0.85 -11.46
CA GLY A 331 -3.79 1.15 -12.81
C GLY A 331 -4.13 0.05 -13.81
#